data_60c07f800461a6e00e2ec88f26b284cd
#
_entry.id   60c07f800461a6e00e2ec88f26b284cd
#
_cell.length_a   1.000
_cell.length_b   1.000
_cell.length_c   1.000
_cell.angle_alpha   90.00
_cell.angle_beta   90.00
_cell.angle_gamma   90.00
#
_symmetry.space_group_name_H-M   'P 1'
#
loop_
_entity.id
_entity.type
_entity.pdbx_description
1 polymer ?
#
loop_
_entity_poly.entity_id
_entity_poly.type
_entity_poly.pdbx_seq_one_letter_code
_entity_poly.pdbx_strand_id
1 'polypeptide(L)'
;MNGPIRRLAVGLFVCMAVLLGAVTWIQGVRADTYRSDPRNARQAIAQAGKERGLIVSAEGEILAESVPSEEDPRRFVRRYPEGPVFAHTVGYTSATVGDGGLEAAYVDELRSRRDLTFSDLVSAILGRDLRPRSIRVTLDRDLQLAAYEALGDREGAVVALDPATGAVLAMVSRPSFDPTVLEGSGAAAAWEELLADADQPLADRATRELYPPGSTFKTLVAAAALEVGVADPDTTFEDPREFQLPGSTATISNFGGGLCGDGTEVTLMRAFVRSCNTVFADLAIQVGAEDIGVVADALGFNSELEFPWNVAESVFLTDQLADDDAALAQSGLGERDVRATPLQMAMVAAAVANQGQVMQPYLVDELLDAEGNTLEATPPESLSRAISPETAAVLSQMMERVVTEGTGTAATVPGVRVAGKTGTAQAGEGASYPWFLGFAPIDNPSIAVAVMLEPQPATGESDTGGRVAAPIAGAVIASWLENSG
;
A
#
# COMPACT_ATOMS: atom_id res chain seq x y z
N MET A 1 -58.77 50.34 -12.91
CA MET A 1 -58.55 48.93 -13.12
C MET A 1 -57.08 48.54 -13.44
N ASN A 2 -56.25 49.42 -13.99
CA ASN A 2 -54.88 49.07 -14.44
C ASN A 2 -53.81 49.04 -13.33
N GLY A 3 -54.03 49.69 -12.16
CA GLY A 3 -53.04 49.76 -11.07
C GLY A 3 -52.75 48.41 -10.40
N PRO A 4 -53.72 47.60 -9.96
CA PRO A 4 -53.53 46.30 -9.36
C PRO A 4 -52.91 45.30 -10.33
N ILE A 5 -53.32 45.30 -11.59
CA ILE A 5 -52.81 44.42 -12.65
C ILE A 5 -51.32 44.69 -12.91
N ARG A 6 -50.94 45.98 -12.94
CA ARG A 6 -49.54 46.39 -13.13
C ARG A 6 -48.66 45.97 -11.95
N ARG A 7 -49.17 46.06 -10.71
CA ARG A 7 -48.44 45.56 -9.51
C ARG A 7 -48.27 44.06 -9.53
N LEU A 8 -49.31 43.31 -9.94
CA LEU A 8 -49.23 41.85 -10.09
C LEU A 8 -48.21 41.46 -11.17
N ALA A 9 -48.26 42.12 -12.33
CA ALA A 9 -47.30 41.87 -13.42
C ALA A 9 -45.87 42.17 -13.01
N VAL A 10 -45.60 43.25 -12.27
CA VAL A 10 -44.27 43.56 -11.74
C VAL A 10 -43.83 42.52 -10.70
N GLY A 11 -44.73 42.09 -9.81
CA GLY A 11 -44.43 41.02 -8.84
C GLY A 11 -44.07 39.72 -9.52
N LEU A 12 -44.80 39.33 -10.55
CA LEU A 12 -44.52 38.12 -11.34
C LEU A 12 -43.16 38.19 -12.06
N PHE A 13 -42.85 39.36 -12.64
CA PHE A 13 -41.57 39.60 -13.31
C PHE A 13 -40.39 39.55 -12.35
N VAL A 14 -40.51 40.09 -11.13
CA VAL A 14 -39.49 40.00 -10.09
C VAL A 14 -39.29 38.55 -9.64
N CYS A 15 -40.38 37.80 -9.42
CA CYS A 15 -40.27 36.38 -9.09
C CYS A 15 -39.56 35.57 -10.19
N MET A 16 -39.87 35.86 -11.45
CA MET A 16 -39.24 35.18 -12.58
C MET A 16 -37.76 35.55 -12.74
N ALA A 17 -37.40 36.82 -12.49
CA ALA A 17 -36.01 37.27 -12.48
C ALA A 17 -35.20 36.61 -11.33
N VAL A 18 -35.78 36.47 -10.14
CA VAL A 18 -35.16 35.76 -9.01
C VAL A 18 -34.98 34.27 -9.32
N LEU A 19 -35.99 33.63 -9.91
CA LEU A 19 -35.90 32.22 -10.34
C LEU A 19 -34.80 32.03 -11.39
N LEU A 20 -34.74 32.85 -12.41
CA LEU A 20 -33.68 32.82 -13.43
C LEU A 20 -32.30 33.04 -12.79
N GLY A 21 -32.18 34.01 -11.90
CA GLY A 21 -30.94 34.25 -11.15
C GLY A 21 -30.51 33.05 -10.32
N ALA A 22 -31.44 32.41 -9.62
CA ALA A 22 -31.16 31.20 -8.82
C ALA A 22 -30.76 30.01 -9.70
N VAL A 23 -31.45 29.78 -10.80
CA VAL A 23 -31.12 28.72 -11.76
C VAL A 23 -29.75 28.97 -12.38
N THR A 24 -29.46 30.21 -12.81
CA THR A 24 -28.13 30.55 -13.36
C THR A 24 -27.03 30.38 -12.33
N TRP A 25 -27.28 30.74 -11.06
CA TRP A 25 -26.33 30.52 -9.97
C TRP A 25 -26.06 29.03 -9.73
N ILE A 26 -27.13 28.22 -9.68
CA ILE A 26 -26.99 26.76 -9.48
C ILE A 26 -26.25 26.10 -10.67
N GLN A 27 -26.63 26.49 -11.90
CA GLN A 27 -26.06 25.88 -13.11
C GLN A 27 -24.70 26.44 -13.50
N GLY A 28 -24.33 27.66 -13.11
CA GLY A 28 -23.05 28.28 -13.45
C GLY A 28 -22.02 28.23 -12.34
N VAL A 29 -22.42 28.46 -11.07
CA VAL A 29 -21.47 28.60 -9.95
C VAL A 29 -21.39 27.33 -9.09
N ARG A 30 -22.52 26.63 -8.90
CA ARG A 30 -22.56 25.40 -8.09
C ARG A 30 -22.69 24.13 -8.92
N ALA A 31 -22.63 24.20 -10.22
CA ALA A 31 -22.78 23.06 -11.10
C ALA A 31 -21.74 21.97 -10.80
N ASP A 32 -20.47 22.37 -10.65
CA ASP A 32 -19.38 21.43 -10.40
C ASP A 32 -19.48 20.77 -9.02
N THR A 33 -19.89 21.52 -7.99
CA THR A 33 -20.14 20.96 -6.64
C THR A 33 -21.24 19.90 -6.65
N TYR A 34 -22.31 20.09 -7.45
CA TYR A 34 -23.39 19.10 -7.56
C TYR A 34 -23.07 17.96 -8.52
N ARG A 35 -22.19 18.17 -9.48
CA ARG A 35 -21.69 17.13 -10.38
C ARG A 35 -20.73 16.20 -9.65
N SER A 36 -19.85 16.73 -8.83
CA SER A 36 -18.87 15.95 -8.05
C SER A 36 -19.43 15.34 -6.75
N ASP A 37 -20.73 15.54 -6.44
CA ASP A 37 -21.34 14.91 -5.26
C ASP A 37 -21.42 13.37 -5.47
N PRO A 38 -20.78 12.57 -4.61
CA PRO A 38 -20.77 11.11 -4.73
C PRO A 38 -22.18 10.47 -4.75
N ARG A 39 -23.19 11.20 -4.24
CA ARG A 39 -24.59 10.77 -4.24
C ARG A 39 -25.32 11.06 -5.56
N ASN A 40 -24.66 11.69 -6.53
CA ASN A 40 -25.28 12.04 -7.81
C ASN A 40 -25.13 10.91 -8.84
N ALA A 41 -25.93 9.86 -8.70
CA ALA A 41 -25.96 8.71 -9.62
C ALA A 41 -26.26 9.09 -11.11
N ARG A 42 -26.76 10.30 -11.39
CA ARG A 42 -27.06 10.71 -12.76
C ARG A 42 -25.83 10.75 -13.67
N GLN A 43 -24.68 11.16 -13.14
CA GLN A 43 -23.44 11.15 -13.92
C GLN A 43 -22.95 9.73 -14.16
N ALA A 44 -22.95 8.87 -13.12
CA ALA A 44 -22.58 7.48 -13.26
C ALA A 44 -23.45 6.79 -14.33
N ILE A 45 -24.77 6.99 -14.29
CA ILE A 45 -25.70 6.41 -15.28
C ILE A 45 -25.47 7.00 -16.69
N ALA A 46 -25.19 8.31 -16.81
CA ALA A 46 -24.94 8.97 -18.09
C ALA A 46 -23.59 8.56 -18.71
N GLN A 47 -22.61 8.17 -17.88
CA GLN A 47 -21.32 7.67 -18.32
C GLN A 47 -21.30 6.14 -18.52
N ALA A 48 -22.28 5.42 -17.94
CA ALA A 48 -22.41 3.99 -18.13
C ALA A 48 -22.55 3.64 -19.62
N GLY A 49 -21.71 2.74 -20.09
CA GLY A 49 -21.69 2.32 -21.48
C GLY A 49 -20.99 3.29 -22.44
N LYS A 50 -20.25 4.28 -21.95
CA LYS A 50 -19.31 5.05 -22.77
C LYS A 50 -17.93 4.45 -22.76
N GLU A 51 -17.18 4.71 -23.83
CA GLU A 51 -15.79 4.33 -23.93
C GLU A 51 -14.94 4.99 -22.82
N ARG A 52 -14.08 4.22 -22.18
CA ARG A 52 -13.06 4.67 -21.23
C ARG A 52 -11.68 4.32 -21.77
N GLY A 53 -10.66 5.09 -21.40
CA GLY A 53 -9.28 4.84 -21.75
C GLY A 53 -8.76 3.51 -21.19
N LEU A 54 -7.66 3.05 -21.71
CA LEU A 54 -7.00 1.85 -21.26
C LEU A 54 -6.28 2.08 -19.93
N ILE A 55 -6.19 1.02 -19.14
CA ILE A 55 -5.21 0.89 -18.06
C ILE A 55 -4.28 -0.23 -18.49
N VAL A 56 -2.98 0.08 -18.62
CA VAL A 56 -1.97 -0.88 -19.11
C VAL A 56 -0.85 -1.05 -18.09
N SER A 57 -0.22 -2.23 -18.08
CA SER A 57 0.95 -2.53 -17.24
C SER A 57 2.18 -1.70 -17.65
N ALA A 58 3.28 -1.85 -16.95
CA ALA A 58 4.55 -1.23 -17.29
C ALA A 58 5.02 -1.62 -18.72
N GLU A 59 4.81 -2.88 -19.12
CA GLU A 59 5.17 -3.41 -20.43
C GLU A 59 4.11 -3.16 -21.51
N GLY A 60 2.95 -2.60 -21.12
CA GLY A 60 1.87 -2.22 -22.04
C GLY A 60 0.77 -3.28 -22.22
N GLU A 61 0.72 -4.34 -21.41
CA GLU A 61 -0.38 -5.29 -21.41
C GLU A 61 -1.65 -4.65 -20.85
N ILE A 62 -2.78 -5.04 -21.42
CA ILE A 62 -4.08 -4.47 -21.08
C ILE A 62 -4.58 -5.05 -19.74
N LEU A 63 -4.72 -4.19 -18.73
CA LEU A 63 -5.30 -4.52 -17.44
C LEU A 63 -6.79 -4.15 -17.36
N ALA A 64 -7.19 -3.08 -18.05
CA ALA A 64 -8.60 -2.72 -18.22
C ALA A 64 -8.83 -2.06 -19.58
N GLU A 65 -9.90 -2.46 -20.27
CA GLU A 65 -10.31 -1.95 -21.58
C GLU A 65 -11.81 -1.75 -21.69
N SER A 66 -12.24 -0.93 -22.65
CA SER A 66 -13.64 -0.79 -23.03
C SER A 66 -13.91 -1.50 -24.35
N VAL A 67 -14.79 -2.52 -24.36
CA VAL A 67 -15.19 -3.26 -25.55
C VAL A 67 -16.64 -2.94 -25.92
N PRO A 68 -16.99 -2.92 -27.22
CA PRO A 68 -18.40 -2.76 -27.62
C PRO A 68 -19.29 -3.84 -27.01
N SER A 69 -20.47 -3.44 -26.49
CA SER A 69 -21.45 -4.40 -25.97
C SER A 69 -22.02 -5.27 -27.08
N GLU A 70 -22.23 -6.55 -26.81
CA GLU A 70 -22.87 -7.49 -27.75
C GLU A 70 -24.34 -7.13 -28.02
N GLU A 71 -25.04 -6.52 -27.01
CA GLU A 71 -26.45 -6.15 -27.11
C GLU A 71 -26.65 -4.82 -27.89
N ASP A 72 -25.79 -3.83 -27.71
CA ASP A 72 -25.80 -2.56 -28.42
C ASP A 72 -24.35 -2.10 -28.72
N PRO A 73 -23.86 -2.24 -29.95
CA PRO A 73 -22.50 -1.86 -30.33
C PRO A 73 -22.14 -0.38 -30.13
N ARG A 74 -23.14 0.48 -29.82
CA ARG A 74 -22.91 1.89 -29.47
C ARG A 74 -22.62 2.10 -28.00
N ARG A 75 -22.78 1.06 -27.19
CA ARG A 75 -22.44 1.02 -25.75
C ARG A 75 -21.17 0.20 -25.57
N PHE A 76 -20.42 0.55 -24.53
CA PHE A 76 -19.21 -0.15 -24.15
C PHE A 76 -19.41 -0.85 -22.81
N VAL A 77 -18.74 -1.98 -22.65
CA VAL A 77 -18.62 -2.74 -21.41
C VAL A 77 -17.16 -2.66 -20.97
N ARG A 78 -16.93 -2.46 -19.69
CA ARG A 78 -15.59 -2.47 -19.14
C ARG A 78 -15.13 -3.89 -18.90
N ARG A 79 -13.95 -4.24 -19.37
CA ARG A 79 -13.38 -5.59 -19.28
C ARG A 79 -12.07 -5.55 -18.51
N TYR A 80 -11.89 -6.51 -17.61
CA TYR A 80 -10.70 -6.69 -16.79
C TYR A 80 -10.15 -8.10 -17.08
N PRO A 81 -9.16 -8.26 -18.00
CA PRO A 81 -8.70 -9.58 -18.45
C PRO A 81 -8.23 -10.50 -17.32
N GLU A 82 -7.62 -9.93 -16.27
CA GLU A 82 -7.12 -10.64 -15.11
C GLU A 82 -7.71 -10.05 -13.81
N GLY A 83 -9.03 -9.82 -13.84
CA GLY A 83 -9.76 -9.06 -12.83
C GLY A 83 -9.38 -9.34 -11.39
N PRO A 84 -9.42 -10.59 -10.89
CA PRO A 84 -9.10 -10.86 -9.47
C PRO A 84 -7.67 -10.51 -9.07
N VAL A 85 -6.70 -10.59 -9.98
CA VAL A 85 -5.28 -10.33 -9.70
C VAL A 85 -5.03 -8.84 -9.49
N PHE A 86 -5.75 -7.99 -10.20
CA PHE A 86 -5.57 -6.54 -10.21
C PHE A 86 -6.73 -5.77 -9.57
N ALA A 87 -7.71 -6.45 -8.98
CA ALA A 87 -8.95 -5.82 -8.49
C ALA A 87 -8.72 -4.69 -7.49
N HIS A 88 -7.76 -4.85 -6.57
CA HIS A 88 -7.48 -3.83 -5.54
C HIS A 88 -6.68 -2.63 -6.06
N THR A 89 -5.93 -2.80 -7.15
CA THR A 89 -5.12 -1.75 -7.77
C THR A 89 -5.86 -1.06 -8.91
N VAL A 90 -6.22 -1.82 -9.95
CA VAL A 90 -7.00 -1.30 -11.09
C VAL A 90 -8.38 -0.85 -10.65
N GLY A 91 -9.00 -1.63 -9.77
CA GLY A 91 -10.33 -1.33 -9.26
C GLY A 91 -11.43 -1.79 -10.20
N TYR A 92 -12.52 -1.06 -10.16
CA TYR A 92 -13.74 -1.33 -10.92
C TYR A 92 -14.46 -0.05 -11.29
N THR A 93 -15.34 -0.12 -12.30
CA THR A 93 -16.31 0.93 -12.62
C THR A 93 -17.72 0.36 -12.63
N SER A 94 -18.65 1.01 -11.97
CA SER A 94 -20.03 0.57 -11.88
C SER A 94 -20.99 1.76 -11.85
N ALA A 95 -22.03 1.70 -12.68
CA ALA A 95 -23.11 2.69 -12.64
C ALA A 95 -23.92 2.65 -11.34
N THR A 96 -23.86 1.53 -10.60
CA THR A 96 -24.69 1.26 -9.43
C THR A 96 -23.93 1.52 -8.12
N VAL A 97 -22.69 1.06 -8.01
CA VAL A 97 -21.90 1.13 -6.76
C VAL A 97 -20.76 2.14 -6.82
N GLY A 98 -20.53 2.76 -7.99
CA GLY A 98 -19.48 3.76 -8.20
C GLY A 98 -18.19 3.15 -8.75
N ASP A 99 -17.11 3.90 -8.67
CA ASP A 99 -15.79 3.49 -9.16
C ASP A 99 -14.85 3.23 -7.95
N GLY A 100 -13.89 2.31 -8.10
CA GLY A 100 -12.86 2.00 -7.10
C GLY A 100 -11.47 1.94 -7.72
N GLY A 101 -10.41 1.99 -6.89
CA GLY A 101 -9.01 1.89 -7.33
C GLY A 101 -8.61 2.99 -8.32
N LEU A 102 -7.77 2.64 -9.30
CA LEU A 102 -7.34 3.56 -10.37
C LEU A 102 -8.49 4.04 -11.24
N GLU A 103 -9.54 3.23 -11.44
CA GLU A 103 -10.75 3.64 -12.15
C GLU A 103 -11.44 4.84 -11.49
N ALA A 104 -11.37 4.95 -10.17
CA ALA A 104 -11.90 6.08 -9.41
C ALA A 104 -10.90 7.25 -9.37
N ALA A 105 -9.63 6.97 -9.09
CA ALA A 105 -8.60 7.99 -8.92
C ALA A 105 -8.35 8.80 -10.22
N TYR A 106 -8.41 8.13 -11.38
CA TYR A 106 -8.19 8.73 -12.70
C TYR A 106 -9.48 8.82 -13.53
N VAL A 107 -10.60 8.98 -12.84
CA VAL A 107 -11.91 8.99 -13.48
C VAL A 107 -12.06 10.10 -14.54
N ASP A 108 -11.45 11.25 -14.33
CA ASP A 108 -11.53 12.41 -15.24
C ASP A 108 -10.66 12.22 -16.50
N GLU A 109 -9.58 11.49 -16.39
CA GLU A 109 -8.70 11.14 -17.49
C GLU A 109 -9.27 9.98 -18.31
N LEU A 110 -9.71 8.93 -17.64
CA LEU A 110 -10.22 7.72 -18.26
C LEU A 110 -11.58 7.91 -18.93
N ARG A 111 -12.40 8.87 -18.50
CA ARG A 111 -13.74 9.10 -19.08
C ARG A 111 -13.67 9.82 -20.41
N SER A 112 -14.55 9.43 -21.32
CA SER A 112 -14.81 10.18 -22.55
C SER A 112 -15.44 11.55 -22.22
N ARG A 113 -14.81 12.64 -22.66
CA ARG A 113 -15.28 14.03 -22.51
C ARG A 113 -16.26 14.45 -23.60
N ARG A 114 -16.84 13.51 -24.36
CA ARG A 114 -17.75 13.78 -25.48
C ARG A 114 -19.16 14.25 -25.10
N ASP A 115 -19.41 14.48 -23.82
CA ASP A 115 -20.66 15.16 -23.40
C ASP A 115 -20.49 16.65 -23.64
N LEU A 116 -21.05 17.13 -24.76
CA LEU A 116 -21.02 18.50 -25.23
C LEU A 116 -21.52 19.50 -24.16
N THR A 117 -20.72 19.75 -23.17
CA THR A 117 -20.87 20.99 -22.37
C THR A 117 -20.36 22.15 -23.21
N PHE A 118 -20.79 23.36 -22.87
CA PHE A 118 -20.29 24.55 -23.57
C PHE A 118 -18.74 24.65 -23.47
N SER A 119 -18.16 24.20 -22.37
CA SER A 119 -16.70 24.14 -22.19
C SER A 119 -16.04 23.11 -23.11
N ASP A 120 -16.68 21.96 -23.36
CA ASP A 120 -16.15 20.93 -24.26
C ASP A 120 -16.25 21.37 -25.72
N LEU A 121 -17.32 22.08 -26.07
CA LEU A 121 -17.44 22.73 -27.40
C LEU A 121 -16.33 23.76 -27.62
N VAL A 122 -16.04 24.59 -26.62
CA VAL A 122 -14.93 25.57 -26.67
C VAL A 122 -13.59 24.83 -26.77
N SER A 123 -13.40 23.73 -26.01
CA SER A 123 -12.19 22.91 -26.05
C SER A 123 -12.00 22.24 -27.40
N ALA A 124 -13.06 21.72 -28.01
CA ALA A 124 -13.03 21.16 -29.36
C ALA A 124 -12.68 22.21 -30.42
N ILE A 125 -13.24 23.43 -30.30
CA ILE A 125 -12.93 24.59 -31.19
C ILE A 125 -11.44 24.98 -31.02
N LEU A 126 -10.89 24.87 -29.82
CA LEU A 126 -9.49 25.13 -29.51
C LEU A 126 -8.55 23.95 -29.90
N GLY A 127 -9.08 22.90 -30.53
CA GLY A 127 -8.30 21.75 -30.99
C GLY A 127 -7.85 20.80 -29.88
N ARG A 128 -8.47 20.85 -28.69
CA ARG A 128 -8.18 19.92 -27.60
C ARG A 128 -8.83 18.56 -27.91
N ASP A 129 -8.09 17.48 -27.70
CA ASP A 129 -8.62 16.12 -27.82
C ASP A 129 -9.61 15.84 -26.67
N LEU A 130 -10.79 15.35 -27.04
CA LEU A 130 -11.88 14.98 -26.12
C LEU A 130 -12.02 13.45 -25.94
N ARG A 131 -11.13 12.67 -26.58
CA ARG A 131 -11.11 11.22 -26.43
C ARG A 131 -10.63 10.85 -25.02
N PRO A 132 -11.03 9.68 -24.51
CA PRO A 132 -10.50 9.18 -23.24
C PRO A 132 -8.98 9.08 -23.32
N ARG A 133 -8.32 9.43 -22.22
CA ARG A 133 -6.90 9.21 -22.00
C ARG A 133 -6.70 7.84 -21.41
N SER A 134 -5.52 7.27 -21.59
CA SER A 134 -5.12 6.00 -21.00
C SER A 134 -4.05 6.24 -19.95
N ILE A 135 -3.87 5.31 -19.02
CA ILE A 135 -2.80 5.34 -18.03
C ILE A 135 -1.94 4.09 -18.15
N ARG A 136 -0.61 4.29 -18.05
CA ARG A 136 0.36 3.22 -17.83
C ARG A 136 0.72 3.19 -16.37
N VAL A 137 0.60 2.02 -15.75
CA VAL A 137 0.99 1.81 -14.36
C VAL A 137 2.42 1.27 -14.27
N THR A 138 3.00 1.35 -13.07
CA THR A 138 4.32 0.79 -12.77
C THR A 138 4.30 -0.71 -12.51
N LEU A 139 3.10 -1.31 -12.38
CA LEU A 139 2.94 -2.73 -12.12
C LEU A 139 3.48 -3.57 -13.28
N ASP A 140 4.41 -4.47 -12.96
CA ASP A 140 4.81 -5.59 -13.81
C ASP A 140 3.75 -6.68 -13.72
N ARG A 141 3.18 -7.05 -14.87
CA ARG A 141 2.07 -8.01 -14.93
C ARG A 141 2.46 -9.39 -14.41
N ASP A 142 3.61 -9.88 -14.83
CA ASP A 142 4.06 -11.24 -14.51
C ASP A 142 4.48 -11.35 -13.04
N LEU A 143 5.09 -10.29 -12.50
CA LEU A 143 5.39 -10.20 -11.06
C LEU A 143 4.12 -10.14 -10.21
N GLN A 144 3.12 -9.38 -10.62
CA GLN A 144 1.83 -9.30 -9.95
C GLN A 144 1.14 -10.68 -9.91
N LEU A 145 1.14 -11.40 -11.04
CA LEU A 145 0.64 -12.77 -11.12
C LEU A 145 1.42 -13.71 -10.20
N ALA A 146 2.76 -13.66 -10.24
CA ALA A 146 3.60 -14.48 -9.38
C ALA A 146 3.35 -14.22 -7.88
N ALA A 147 3.19 -12.94 -7.50
CA ALA A 147 2.86 -12.56 -6.13
C ALA A 147 1.46 -13.06 -5.71
N TYR A 148 0.47 -12.95 -6.60
CA TYR A 148 -0.89 -13.44 -6.37
C TYR A 148 -0.93 -14.98 -6.21
N GLU A 149 -0.21 -15.71 -7.05
CA GLU A 149 -0.07 -17.17 -6.98
C GLU A 149 0.71 -17.62 -5.75
N ALA A 150 1.78 -16.90 -5.38
CA ALA A 150 2.58 -17.22 -4.21
C ALA A 150 1.82 -17.07 -2.89
N LEU A 151 0.87 -16.14 -2.78
CA LEU A 151 -0.06 -16.04 -1.66
C LEU A 151 -0.99 -17.25 -1.57
N GLY A 152 -1.37 -17.85 -2.71
CA GLY A 152 -2.31 -18.98 -2.77
C GLY A 152 -3.65 -18.61 -2.13
N ASP A 153 -4.18 -19.45 -1.24
CA ASP A 153 -5.45 -19.24 -0.53
C ASP A 153 -5.28 -18.49 0.81
N ARG A 154 -4.08 -17.93 1.08
CA ARG A 154 -3.82 -17.21 2.32
C ARG A 154 -4.35 -15.79 2.24
N GLU A 155 -4.98 -15.35 3.31
CA GLU A 155 -5.34 -13.95 3.51
C GLU A 155 -4.09 -13.13 3.84
N GLY A 156 -3.94 -11.99 3.16
CA GLY A 156 -2.76 -11.15 3.37
C GLY A 156 -2.44 -10.26 2.17
N ALA A 157 -1.23 -9.71 2.18
CA ALA A 157 -0.75 -8.82 1.12
C ALA A 157 0.72 -9.06 0.78
N VAL A 158 1.04 -8.77 -0.48
CA VAL A 158 2.41 -8.64 -1.00
C VAL A 158 2.54 -7.27 -1.64
N VAL A 159 3.59 -6.53 -1.29
CA VAL A 159 3.97 -5.28 -1.95
C VAL A 159 5.42 -5.39 -2.39
N ALA A 160 5.70 -5.09 -3.65
CA ALA A 160 7.04 -5.02 -4.22
C ALA A 160 7.29 -3.63 -4.80
N LEU A 161 8.44 -3.05 -4.47
CA LEU A 161 8.87 -1.72 -4.91
C LEU A 161 10.22 -1.79 -5.64
N ASP A 162 10.44 -0.92 -6.59
CA ASP A 162 11.78 -0.56 -7.04
C ASP A 162 12.42 0.37 -5.99
N PRO A 163 13.50 -0.03 -5.32
CA PRO A 163 14.11 0.77 -4.26
C PRO A 163 14.67 2.11 -4.74
N ALA A 164 15.10 2.18 -6.01
CA ALA A 164 15.76 3.36 -6.57
C ALA A 164 14.76 4.47 -6.96
N THR A 165 13.55 4.09 -7.35
CA THR A 165 12.54 5.01 -7.91
C THR A 165 11.30 5.17 -7.02
N GLY A 166 10.96 4.17 -6.21
CA GLY A 166 9.70 4.09 -5.47
C GLY A 166 8.54 3.55 -6.30
N ALA A 167 8.78 3.14 -7.55
CA ALA A 167 7.77 2.53 -8.39
C ALA A 167 7.20 1.26 -7.74
N VAL A 168 5.86 1.13 -7.71
CA VAL A 168 5.20 -0.08 -7.23
C VAL A 168 5.23 -1.12 -8.33
N LEU A 169 6.05 -2.17 -8.17
CA LEU A 169 6.21 -3.24 -9.15
C LEU A 169 5.10 -4.30 -9.06
N ALA A 170 4.65 -4.59 -7.83
CA ALA A 170 3.50 -5.44 -7.56
C ALA A 170 2.82 -5.03 -6.26
N MET A 171 1.49 -5.14 -6.22
CA MET A 171 0.69 -4.85 -5.03
C MET A 171 -0.56 -5.73 -5.02
N VAL A 172 -0.52 -6.76 -4.21
CA VAL A 172 -1.54 -7.81 -4.12
C VAL A 172 -2.19 -7.80 -2.75
N SER A 173 -3.52 -7.89 -2.72
CA SER A 173 -4.32 -8.21 -1.53
C SER A 173 -5.15 -9.46 -1.78
N ARG A 174 -5.23 -10.36 -0.80
CA ARG A 174 -6.09 -11.56 -0.83
C ARG A 174 -6.84 -11.74 0.48
N PRO A 175 -8.09 -12.26 0.45
CA PRO A 175 -8.85 -12.63 -0.77
C PRO A 175 -9.12 -11.45 -1.69
N SER A 176 -9.50 -11.76 -2.94
CA SER A 176 -9.83 -10.79 -3.96
C SER A 176 -11.17 -11.10 -4.60
N PHE A 177 -11.62 -10.26 -5.51
CA PHE A 177 -12.91 -10.38 -6.20
C PHE A 177 -12.74 -10.15 -7.70
N ASP A 178 -13.71 -10.62 -8.50
CA ASP A 178 -13.77 -10.29 -9.93
C ASP A 178 -14.51 -8.96 -10.13
N PRO A 179 -13.86 -7.89 -10.60
CA PRO A 179 -14.50 -6.61 -10.85
C PRO A 179 -15.67 -6.66 -11.85
N THR A 180 -15.70 -7.65 -12.74
CA THR A 180 -16.73 -7.78 -13.78
C THR A 180 -18.12 -8.06 -13.20
N VAL A 181 -18.22 -8.65 -12.01
CA VAL A 181 -19.50 -8.89 -11.33
C VAL A 181 -20.21 -7.59 -10.91
N LEU A 182 -19.47 -6.49 -10.86
CA LEU A 182 -19.98 -5.15 -10.50
C LEU A 182 -20.53 -4.37 -11.71
N GLU A 183 -20.55 -4.99 -12.89
CA GLU A 183 -21.19 -4.44 -14.08
C GLU A 183 -22.64 -4.90 -14.25
N GLY A 184 -23.45 -4.09 -14.94
CA GLY A 184 -24.81 -4.45 -15.34
C GLY A 184 -25.83 -4.48 -14.21
N SER A 185 -26.93 -5.21 -14.44
CA SER A 185 -28.11 -5.22 -13.55
C SER A 185 -27.90 -6.02 -12.26
N GLY A 186 -26.91 -6.91 -12.22
CA GLY A 186 -26.55 -7.73 -11.05
C GLY A 186 -25.64 -7.05 -10.04
N ALA A 187 -25.05 -5.90 -10.39
CA ALA A 187 -23.99 -5.24 -9.62
C ALA A 187 -24.36 -4.93 -8.15
N ALA A 188 -25.60 -4.50 -7.89
CA ALA A 188 -26.05 -4.22 -6.53
C ALA A 188 -26.08 -5.49 -5.66
N ALA A 189 -26.56 -6.60 -6.20
CA ALA A 189 -26.63 -7.87 -5.46
C ALA A 189 -25.21 -8.45 -5.24
N ALA A 190 -24.35 -8.39 -6.25
CA ALA A 190 -22.95 -8.81 -6.13
C ALA A 190 -22.19 -7.95 -5.10
N TRP A 191 -22.45 -6.66 -5.05
CA TRP A 191 -21.86 -5.77 -4.05
C TRP A 191 -22.27 -6.12 -2.63
N GLU A 192 -23.56 -6.36 -2.39
CA GLU A 192 -24.06 -6.79 -1.08
C GLU A 192 -23.48 -8.16 -0.67
N GLU A 193 -23.29 -9.09 -1.62
CA GLU A 193 -22.64 -10.37 -1.37
C GLU A 193 -21.18 -10.19 -0.96
N LEU A 194 -20.40 -9.38 -1.70
CA LEU A 194 -19.00 -9.07 -1.37
C LEU A 194 -18.85 -8.35 -0.02
N LEU A 195 -19.80 -7.47 0.34
CA LEU A 195 -19.81 -6.81 1.65
C LEU A 195 -20.14 -7.76 2.80
N ALA A 196 -20.97 -8.77 2.55
CA ALA A 196 -21.40 -9.74 3.56
C ALA A 196 -20.41 -10.91 3.71
N ASP A 197 -19.41 -11.01 2.83
CA ASP A 197 -18.42 -12.08 2.85
C ASP A 197 -17.50 -11.92 4.07
N ALA A 198 -17.40 -13.01 4.86
CA ALA A 198 -16.59 -13.01 6.09
C ALA A 198 -15.09 -12.87 5.82
N ASP A 199 -14.63 -13.29 4.65
CA ASP A 199 -13.23 -13.22 4.24
C ASP A 199 -12.83 -11.83 3.69
N GLN A 200 -13.80 -10.88 3.64
CA GLN A 200 -13.61 -9.47 3.30
C GLN A 200 -12.82 -9.25 1.99
N PRO A 201 -13.29 -9.78 0.85
CA PRO A 201 -12.56 -9.69 -0.43
C PRO A 201 -12.40 -8.25 -0.96
N LEU A 202 -13.15 -7.29 -0.43
CA LEU A 202 -13.04 -5.86 -0.78
C LEU A 202 -11.95 -5.13 0.02
N ALA A 203 -11.38 -5.74 1.08
CA ALA A 203 -10.37 -5.12 1.91
C ALA A 203 -9.04 -4.98 1.15
N ASP A 204 -8.57 -3.74 1.00
CA ASP A 204 -7.22 -3.46 0.50
C ASP A 204 -6.22 -3.59 1.66
N ARG A 205 -5.75 -4.80 1.85
CA ARG A 205 -4.79 -5.15 2.90
C ARG A 205 -3.41 -4.56 2.68
N ALA A 206 -3.07 -4.18 1.44
CA ALA A 206 -1.78 -3.62 1.09
C ALA A 206 -1.59 -2.18 1.57
N THR A 207 -2.66 -1.37 1.52
CA THR A 207 -2.57 0.08 1.74
C THR A 207 -3.55 0.64 2.76
N ARG A 208 -4.68 -0.02 3.04
CA ARG A 208 -5.76 0.55 3.88
C ARG A 208 -5.92 -0.10 5.23
N GLU A 209 -5.34 -1.28 5.43
CA GLU A 209 -5.39 -2.00 6.69
C GLU A 209 -4.08 -1.85 7.46
N LEU A 210 -4.18 -1.74 8.77
CA LEU A 210 -3.06 -1.54 9.68
C LEU A 210 -2.83 -2.78 10.54
N TYR A 211 -1.61 -3.30 10.49
CA TYR A 211 -1.21 -4.50 11.21
C TYR A 211 -0.03 -4.23 12.14
N PRO A 212 0.09 -4.94 13.27
CA PRO A 212 1.31 -4.90 14.07
C PRO A 212 2.45 -5.55 13.26
N PRO A 213 3.57 -4.82 13.03
CA PRO A 213 4.68 -5.36 12.22
C PRO A 213 5.51 -6.42 12.93
N GLY A 214 5.38 -6.54 14.25
CA GLY A 214 6.17 -7.46 15.07
C GLY A 214 7.67 -7.27 14.83
N SER A 215 8.42 -8.36 14.89
CA SER A 215 9.89 -8.31 14.78
C SER A 215 10.45 -7.71 13.50
N THR A 216 9.65 -7.39 12.47
CA THR A 216 10.14 -6.60 11.33
C THR A 216 10.46 -5.16 11.74
N PHE A 217 9.78 -4.62 12.76
CA PHE A 217 10.06 -3.30 13.32
C PHE A 217 11.44 -3.19 13.97
N LYS A 218 12.04 -4.31 14.38
CA LYS A 218 13.44 -4.34 14.87
C LYS A 218 14.45 -3.82 13.84
N THR A 219 14.07 -3.79 12.56
CA THR A 219 14.88 -3.15 11.51
C THR A 219 14.99 -1.64 11.77
N LEU A 220 13.91 -0.98 12.19
CA LEU A 220 13.92 0.45 12.53
C LEU A 220 14.69 0.70 13.83
N VAL A 221 14.49 -0.14 14.84
CA VAL A 221 15.23 -0.02 16.12
C VAL A 221 16.73 -0.22 15.92
N ALA A 222 17.14 -1.21 15.13
CA ALA A 222 18.54 -1.43 14.77
C ALA A 222 19.10 -0.25 13.95
N ALA A 223 18.32 0.25 12.99
CA ALA A 223 18.68 1.43 12.19
C ALA A 223 18.93 2.65 13.08
N ALA A 224 18.04 2.95 14.01
CA ALA A 224 18.19 4.04 14.96
C ALA A 224 19.42 3.84 15.87
N ALA A 225 19.59 2.65 16.43
CA ALA A 225 20.73 2.34 17.29
C ALA A 225 22.09 2.54 16.58
N LEU A 226 22.19 2.11 15.32
CA LEU A 226 23.37 2.28 14.49
C LEU A 226 23.61 3.77 14.13
N GLU A 227 22.55 4.48 13.76
CA GLU A 227 22.62 5.86 13.31
C GLU A 227 23.06 6.83 14.42
N VAL A 228 22.54 6.63 15.64
CA VAL A 228 22.94 7.46 16.79
C VAL A 228 24.17 6.93 17.53
N GLY A 229 24.70 5.77 17.12
CA GLY A 229 25.93 5.19 17.67
C GLY A 229 25.76 4.60 19.09
N VAL A 230 24.53 4.25 19.48
CA VAL A 230 24.24 3.53 20.75
C VAL A 230 24.80 2.12 20.71
N ALA A 231 24.77 1.47 19.55
CA ALA A 231 25.33 0.13 19.35
C ALA A 231 25.88 -0.04 17.94
N ASP A 232 26.80 -0.97 17.79
CA ASP A 232 27.30 -1.52 16.53
C ASP A 232 27.04 -3.05 16.48
N PRO A 233 27.28 -3.73 15.35
CA PRO A 233 26.99 -5.17 15.22
C PRO A 233 27.69 -6.07 16.25
N ASP A 234 28.86 -5.64 16.76
CA ASP A 234 29.67 -6.38 17.72
C ASP A 234 29.37 -6.00 19.18
N THR A 235 28.58 -4.96 19.40
CA THR A 235 28.14 -4.57 20.75
C THR A 235 27.41 -5.71 21.42
N THR A 236 27.84 -6.06 22.66
CA THR A 236 27.27 -7.18 23.44
C THR A 236 26.21 -6.72 24.42
N PHE A 237 25.19 -7.53 24.56
CA PHE A 237 24.06 -7.38 25.49
C PHE A 237 23.96 -8.60 26.38
N GLU A 238 23.38 -8.47 27.56
CA GLU A 238 22.98 -9.63 28.36
C GLU A 238 22.00 -10.52 27.56
N ASP A 239 22.10 -11.84 27.75
CA ASP A 239 21.23 -12.83 27.10
C ASP A 239 20.31 -13.52 28.11
N PRO A 240 19.39 -12.79 28.76
CA PRO A 240 18.47 -13.38 29.72
C PRO A 240 17.36 -14.17 28.99
N ARG A 241 16.82 -15.18 29.67
CA ARG A 241 15.60 -15.86 29.19
C ARG A 241 14.40 -14.98 29.16
N GLU A 242 14.33 -14.05 30.12
CA GLU A 242 13.24 -13.11 30.30
C GLU A 242 13.80 -11.73 30.64
N PHE A 243 13.30 -10.72 29.95
CA PHE A 243 13.58 -9.32 30.23
C PHE A 243 12.45 -8.76 31.09
N GLN A 244 12.80 -8.27 32.27
CA GLN A 244 11.84 -7.65 33.19
C GLN A 244 11.46 -6.25 32.70
N LEU A 245 10.18 -5.99 32.42
CA LEU A 245 9.72 -4.67 32.02
C LEU A 245 9.88 -3.67 33.20
N PRO A 246 10.46 -2.48 32.93
CA PRO A 246 10.59 -1.44 33.94
C PRO A 246 9.25 -1.06 34.58
N GLY A 247 9.22 -0.92 35.89
CA GLY A 247 8.01 -0.53 36.64
C GLY A 247 6.85 -1.54 36.61
N SER A 248 7.05 -2.74 36.08
CA SER A 248 6.03 -3.77 35.91
C SER A 248 6.47 -5.11 36.48
N THR A 249 5.53 -6.02 36.74
CA THR A 249 5.81 -7.44 37.04
C THR A 249 5.81 -8.33 35.79
N ALA A 250 5.48 -7.78 34.64
CA ALA A 250 5.46 -8.50 33.37
C ALA A 250 6.88 -8.66 32.80
N THR A 251 7.10 -9.76 32.08
CA THR A 251 8.37 -10.06 31.40
C THR A 251 8.18 -10.25 29.91
N ILE A 252 9.22 -9.99 29.16
CA ILE A 252 9.32 -10.32 27.72
C ILE A 252 10.27 -11.52 27.59
N SER A 253 9.85 -12.55 26.86
CA SER A 253 10.68 -13.70 26.50
C SER A 253 10.93 -13.80 24.99
N ASN A 254 11.98 -14.48 24.63
CA ASN A 254 12.23 -14.81 23.22
C ASN A 254 11.20 -15.84 22.71
N PHE A 255 10.94 -15.82 21.40
CA PHE A 255 10.05 -16.81 20.79
C PHE A 255 10.52 -18.25 21.11
N GLY A 256 9.61 -19.09 21.62
CA GLY A 256 9.91 -20.44 22.09
C GLY A 256 10.69 -20.49 23.42
N GLY A 257 10.88 -19.37 24.14
CA GLY A 257 11.52 -19.33 25.48
C GLY A 257 13.02 -19.63 25.48
N GLY A 258 13.66 -19.61 24.29
CA GLY A 258 15.10 -19.91 24.13
C GLY A 258 16.02 -18.74 24.44
N LEU A 259 17.32 -19.03 24.60
CA LEU A 259 18.40 -18.04 24.62
C LEU A 259 18.79 -17.67 23.19
N CYS A 260 19.35 -16.48 23.01
CA CYS A 260 19.83 -16.01 21.71
C CYS A 260 21.33 -16.27 21.50
N GLY A 261 22.08 -16.23 22.57
CA GLY A 261 23.51 -16.50 22.63
C GLY A 261 23.81 -17.76 23.43
N ASP A 262 24.73 -17.64 24.37
CA ASP A 262 25.16 -18.71 25.26
C ASP A 262 24.55 -18.65 26.66
N GLY A 263 23.68 -17.65 26.89
CA GLY A 263 23.05 -17.42 28.19
C GLY A 263 23.78 -16.42 29.09
N THR A 264 24.89 -15.87 28.61
CA THR A 264 25.66 -14.83 29.30
C THR A 264 25.55 -13.51 28.50
N GLU A 265 26.05 -13.56 27.26
CA GLU A 265 26.10 -12.41 26.37
C GLU A 265 25.72 -12.79 24.93
N VAL A 266 25.23 -11.83 24.17
CA VAL A 266 24.92 -11.96 22.75
C VAL A 266 25.22 -10.65 22.01
N THR A 267 25.85 -10.73 20.85
CA THR A 267 26.10 -9.54 20.02
C THR A 267 24.81 -9.04 19.37
N LEU A 268 24.73 -7.72 19.05
CA LEU A 268 23.62 -7.15 18.32
C LEU A 268 23.38 -7.88 16.98
N MET A 269 24.43 -8.20 16.23
CA MET A 269 24.35 -8.99 15.01
C MET A 269 23.60 -10.30 15.25
N ARG A 270 24.02 -11.10 16.24
CA ARG A 270 23.38 -12.38 16.54
C ARG A 270 21.95 -12.20 17.04
N ALA A 271 21.70 -11.19 17.88
CA ALA A 271 20.35 -10.86 18.37
C ALA A 271 19.40 -10.49 17.23
N PHE A 272 19.86 -9.74 16.25
CA PHE A 272 19.08 -9.40 15.06
C PHE A 272 18.79 -10.63 14.19
N VAL A 273 19.82 -11.45 13.91
CA VAL A 273 19.73 -12.68 13.12
C VAL A 273 18.77 -13.70 13.74
N ARG A 274 18.79 -13.84 15.06
CA ARG A 274 17.90 -14.72 15.82
C ARG A 274 16.55 -14.07 16.17
N SER A 275 16.41 -12.78 15.91
CA SER A 275 15.21 -11.99 16.21
C SER A 275 14.89 -11.94 17.73
N CYS A 276 15.89 -11.71 18.58
CA CYS A 276 15.81 -11.74 20.04
C CYS A 276 14.91 -10.64 20.59
N ASN A 277 13.87 -11.00 21.34
CA ASN A 277 12.97 -10.02 21.96
C ASN A 277 13.63 -9.35 23.17
N THR A 278 14.33 -10.13 24.01
CA THR A 278 14.93 -9.62 25.26
C THR A 278 15.95 -8.52 25.00
N VAL A 279 16.81 -8.72 23.99
CA VAL A 279 17.82 -7.73 23.58
C VAL A 279 17.19 -6.51 22.95
N PHE A 280 16.21 -6.69 22.06
CA PHE A 280 15.57 -5.56 21.35
C PHE A 280 14.63 -4.75 22.26
N ALA A 281 14.09 -5.35 23.31
CA ALA A 281 13.37 -4.64 24.35
C ALA A 281 14.30 -3.69 25.13
N ASP A 282 15.48 -4.17 25.51
CA ASP A 282 16.53 -3.39 26.17
C ASP A 282 17.11 -2.31 25.24
N LEU A 283 17.43 -2.68 24.00
CA LEU A 283 17.96 -1.79 22.97
C LEU A 283 17.00 -0.63 22.69
N ALA A 284 15.69 -0.89 22.58
CA ALA A 284 14.71 0.15 22.36
C ALA A 284 14.69 1.20 23.48
N ILE A 285 14.85 0.75 24.74
CA ILE A 285 14.96 1.68 25.89
C ILE A 285 16.27 2.47 25.81
N GLN A 286 17.40 1.80 25.46
CA GLN A 286 18.70 2.48 25.37
C GLN A 286 18.75 3.53 24.25
N VAL A 287 18.10 3.27 23.10
CA VAL A 287 17.98 4.22 21.98
C VAL A 287 17.05 5.36 22.36
N GLY A 288 15.92 5.04 23.00
CA GLY A 288 14.89 6.01 23.35
C GLY A 288 13.83 6.23 22.27
N ALA A 289 12.65 6.67 22.70
CA ALA A 289 11.51 6.89 21.82
C ALA A 289 11.78 7.98 20.76
N GLU A 290 12.50 9.04 21.13
CA GLU A 290 12.79 10.17 20.26
C GLU A 290 13.64 9.74 19.05
N ASP A 291 14.75 9.05 19.28
CA ASP A 291 15.65 8.62 18.19
C ASP A 291 15.03 7.56 17.30
N ILE A 292 14.24 6.61 17.86
CA ILE A 292 13.45 5.67 17.06
C ILE A 292 12.38 6.43 16.26
N GLY A 293 11.73 7.42 16.87
CA GLY A 293 10.71 8.27 16.23
C GLY A 293 11.26 9.06 15.04
N VAL A 294 12.45 9.64 15.18
CA VAL A 294 13.10 10.37 14.07
C VAL A 294 13.31 9.46 12.85
N VAL A 295 13.77 8.23 13.05
CA VAL A 295 13.94 7.25 11.97
C VAL A 295 12.59 6.80 11.42
N ALA A 296 11.59 6.55 12.27
CA ALA A 296 10.26 6.15 11.87
C ALA A 296 9.57 7.24 11.02
N ASP A 297 9.58 8.49 11.47
CA ASP A 297 9.02 9.64 10.75
C ASP A 297 9.72 9.82 9.39
N ALA A 298 11.05 9.72 9.37
CA ALA A 298 11.80 9.81 8.13
C ALA A 298 11.52 8.65 7.16
N LEU A 299 11.10 7.49 7.65
CA LEU A 299 10.63 6.36 6.83
C LEU A 299 9.18 6.51 6.35
N GLY A 300 8.45 7.56 6.79
CA GLY A 300 7.08 7.84 6.39
C GLY A 300 6.01 7.39 7.39
N PHE A 301 6.39 6.91 8.58
CA PHE A 301 5.41 6.71 9.67
C PHE A 301 4.85 8.07 10.10
N ASN A 302 3.66 8.07 10.71
CA ASN A 302 2.98 9.26 11.21
C ASN A 302 2.74 10.35 10.15
N SER A 303 2.67 9.95 8.86
CA SER A 303 2.51 10.87 7.74
C SER A 303 1.55 10.32 6.70
N GLU A 304 0.78 11.19 6.07
CA GLU A 304 0.00 10.85 4.88
C GLU A 304 0.96 10.64 3.69
N LEU A 305 0.81 9.51 2.99
CA LEU A 305 1.54 9.24 1.75
C LEU A 305 0.74 9.78 0.56
N GLU A 306 1.41 10.47 -0.35
CA GLU A 306 0.82 10.85 -1.63
C GLU A 306 0.66 9.59 -2.50
N PHE A 307 -0.58 9.20 -2.78
CA PHE A 307 -0.91 8.00 -3.52
C PHE A 307 -2.26 8.20 -4.23
N PRO A 308 -2.60 7.44 -5.29
CA PRO A 308 -3.87 7.61 -6.00
C PRO A 308 -5.12 7.53 -5.13
N TRP A 309 -5.03 6.88 -3.98
CA TRP A 309 -6.09 6.84 -2.95
C TRP A 309 -5.50 6.98 -1.55
N ASN A 310 -6.37 7.16 -0.56
CA ASN A 310 -5.94 7.29 0.82
C ASN A 310 -5.30 6.00 1.34
N VAL A 311 -4.02 6.08 1.70
CA VAL A 311 -3.24 5.03 2.40
C VAL A 311 -3.43 5.22 3.90
N ALA A 312 -3.64 4.13 4.64
CA ALA A 312 -3.73 4.22 6.08
C ALA A 312 -2.38 4.63 6.69
N GLU A 313 -2.42 5.63 7.55
CA GLU A 313 -1.23 6.19 8.17
C GLU A 313 -0.61 5.18 9.15
N SER A 314 0.62 4.75 8.88
CA SER A 314 1.39 3.88 9.77
C SER A 314 1.85 4.66 11.00
N VAL A 315 1.83 4.03 12.19
CA VAL A 315 1.92 4.75 13.47
C VAL A 315 3.06 4.24 14.34
N PHE A 316 3.86 5.19 14.86
CA PHE A 316 4.76 5.04 16.00
C PHE A 316 4.58 6.24 16.94
N LEU A 317 4.03 6.03 18.13
CA LEU A 317 3.56 7.10 19.02
C LEU A 317 4.70 7.65 19.91
N THR A 318 5.68 8.33 19.34
CA THR A 318 6.89 8.84 20.01
C THR A 318 6.58 9.57 21.35
N ASP A 319 5.67 10.54 21.33
CA ASP A 319 5.33 11.34 22.53
C ASP A 319 4.74 10.52 23.67
N GLN A 320 4.01 9.44 23.36
CA GLN A 320 3.40 8.58 24.38
C GLN A 320 4.39 7.57 24.96
N LEU A 321 5.51 7.32 24.28
CA LEU A 321 6.53 6.36 24.66
C LEU A 321 7.70 7.01 25.41
N ALA A 322 7.86 8.32 25.34
CA ALA A 322 9.00 9.05 25.88
C ALA A 322 9.20 8.88 27.40
N ASP A 323 8.11 8.72 28.15
CA ASP A 323 8.12 8.59 29.61
C ASP A 323 7.71 7.18 30.10
N ASP A 324 7.59 6.19 29.19
CA ASP A 324 7.16 4.82 29.50
C ASP A 324 8.07 3.77 28.88
N ASP A 325 9.17 3.45 29.57
CA ASP A 325 10.14 2.44 29.14
C ASP A 325 9.51 1.06 28.90
N ALA A 326 8.49 0.69 29.68
CA ALA A 326 7.83 -0.61 29.50
C ALA A 326 7.00 -0.63 28.22
N ALA A 327 6.37 0.48 27.87
CA ALA A 327 5.67 0.65 26.61
C ALA A 327 6.64 0.71 25.42
N LEU A 328 7.76 1.44 25.58
CA LEU A 328 8.80 1.57 24.56
C LEU A 328 9.45 0.23 24.26
N ALA A 329 9.77 -0.59 25.27
CA ALA A 329 10.30 -1.93 25.11
C ALA A 329 9.39 -2.83 24.25
N GLN A 330 8.08 -2.78 24.47
CA GLN A 330 7.09 -3.53 23.69
C GLN A 330 6.93 -2.98 22.27
N SER A 331 6.87 -1.65 22.14
CA SER A 331 6.77 -0.97 20.85
C SER A 331 8.01 -1.20 19.97
N GLY A 332 9.22 -1.27 20.58
CA GLY A 332 10.45 -1.65 19.90
C GLY A 332 10.46 -3.06 19.30
N LEU A 333 9.54 -3.92 19.74
CA LEU A 333 9.31 -5.24 19.14
C LEU A 333 8.28 -5.21 18.00
N GLY A 334 7.71 -4.04 17.67
CA GLY A 334 6.64 -3.88 16.69
C GLY A 334 5.28 -4.39 17.18
N GLU A 335 5.09 -4.41 18.48
CA GLU A 335 3.88 -4.83 19.18
C GLU A 335 3.15 -3.61 19.78
N ARG A 336 2.20 -3.84 20.67
CA ARG A 336 1.43 -2.84 21.39
C ARG A 336 0.71 -1.88 20.41
N ASP A 337 1.15 -0.62 20.32
CA ASP A 337 0.47 0.44 19.55
C ASP A 337 1.13 0.72 18.18
N VAL A 338 2.22 0.05 17.83
CA VAL A 338 2.84 0.16 16.52
C VAL A 338 1.94 -0.49 15.48
N ARG A 339 1.63 0.24 14.42
CA ARG A 339 0.82 -0.24 13.30
C ARG A 339 1.47 0.18 11.99
N ALA A 340 1.45 -0.72 11.01
CA ALA A 340 1.98 -0.43 9.68
C ALA A 340 1.16 -1.10 8.59
N THR A 341 1.10 -0.46 7.42
CA THR A 341 0.61 -1.09 6.20
C THR A 341 1.73 -1.94 5.57
N PRO A 342 1.41 -2.97 4.77
CA PRO A 342 2.41 -3.67 3.97
C PRO A 342 3.20 -2.75 3.03
N LEU A 343 2.58 -1.73 2.44
CA LEU A 343 3.27 -0.72 1.64
C LEU A 343 4.35 0.00 2.46
N GLN A 344 4.03 0.44 3.68
CA GLN A 344 5.00 1.08 4.58
C GLN A 344 6.18 0.17 4.88
N MET A 345 5.94 -1.11 5.13
CA MET A 345 7.03 -2.06 5.44
C MET A 345 7.86 -2.40 4.20
N ALA A 346 7.29 -2.34 2.99
CA ALA A 346 8.05 -2.41 1.74
C ALA A 346 8.95 -1.18 1.56
N MET A 347 8.47 0.02 1.91
CA MET A 347 9.27 1.26 1.92
C MET A 347 10.45 1.17 2.89
N VAL A 348 10.27 0.54 4.05
CA VAL A 348 11.39 0.28 5.00
C VAL A 348 12.48 -0.57 4.35
N ALA A 349 12.10 -1.67 3.69
CA ALA A 349 13.05 -2.52 2.98
C ALA A 349 13.73 -1.77 1.82
N ALA A 350 12.95 -0.99 1.05
CA ALA A 350 13.43 -0.17 -0.06
C ALA A 350 14.44 0.89 0.40
N ALA A 351 14.17 1.55 1.53
CA ALA A 351 15.07 2.57 2.09
C ALA A 351 16.44 1.98 2.46
N VAL A 352 16.46 0.81 3.10
CA VAL A 352 17.73 0.10 3.41
C VAL A 352 18.47 -0.25 2.11
N ALA A 353 17.75 -0.80 1.12
CA ALA A 353 18.28 -1.14 -0.20
C ALA A 353 18.85 0.08 -0.92
N ASN A 354 18.21 1.25 -0.79
CA ASN A 354 18.56 2.51 -1.44
C ASN A 354 19.47 3.40 -0.56
N GLN A 355 20.37 2.80 0.20
CA GLN A 355 21.38 3.53 0.98
C GLN A 355 20.77 4.57 1.95
N GLY A 356 19.62 4.24 2.54
CA GLY A 356 18.91 5.07 3.49
C GLY A 356 17.99 6.15 2.87
N GLN A 357 17.96 6.28 1.55
CA GLN A 357 17.08 7.19 0.83
C GLN A 357 15.68 6.56 0.70
N VAL A 358 14.67 7.26 1.18
CA VAL A 358 13.25 6.89 1.04
C VAL A 358 12.70 7.56 -0.20
N MET A 359 12.12 6.77 -1.09
CA MET A 359 11.44 7.28 -2.27
C MET A 359 9.94 7.34 -2.03
N GLN A 360 9.27 8.33 -2.63
CA GLN A 360 7.81 8.41 -2.67
C GLN A 360 7.27 7.24 -3.49
N PRO A 361 6.41 6.37 -2.93
CA PRO A 361 5.82 5.30 -3.72
C PRO A 361 4.81 5.86 -4.74
N TYR A 362 4.86 5.38 -5.97
CA TYR A 362 3.90 5.75 -7.01
C TYR A 362 3.48 4.55 -7.85
N LEU A 363 2.26 4.62 -8.41
CA LEU A 363 1.62 3.53 -9.12
C LEU A 363 1.34 3.85 -10.60
N VAL A 364 1.21 5.12 -10.96
CA VAL A 364 0.99 5.56 -12.35
C VAL A 364 2.26 6.18 -12.87
N ASP A 365 2.78 5.58 -13.94
CA ASP A 365 4.02 6.00 -14.60
C ASP A 365 3.74 7.10 -15.64
N GLU A 366 2.74 6.87 -16.49
CA GLU A 366 2.43 7.77 -17.59
C GLU A 366 0.93 7.98 -17.80
N LEU A 367 0.58 9.20 -18.17
CA LEU A 367 -0.70 9.54 -18.78
C LEU A 367 -0.54 9.55 -20.29
N LEU A 368 -1.37 8.79 -21.02
CA LEU A 368 -1.28 8.59 -22.46
C LEU A 368 -2.46 9.25 -23.19
N ASP A 369 -2.22 9.74 -24.42
CA ASP A 369 -3.27 10.13 -25.34
C ASP A 369 -4.00 8.91 -25.94
N ALA A 370 -5.00 9.18 -26.79
CA ALA A 370 -5.76 8.10 -27.45
C ALA A 370 -4.96 7.31 -28.49
N GLU A 371 -3.81 7.80 -28.92
CA GLU A 371 -2.85 7.13 -29.81
C GLU A 371 -1.78 6.36 -29.05
N GLY A 372 -1.74 6.47 -27.69
CA GLY A 372 -0.75 5.83 -26.83
C GLY A 372 0.56 6.62 -26.66
N ASN A 373 0.58 7.90 -27.07
CA ASN A 373 1.74 8.74 -26.82
C ASN A 373 1.70 9.32 -25.41
N THR A 374 2.84 9.44 -24.76
CA THR A 374 2.99 10.01 -23.42
C THR A 374 2.63 11.50 -23.43
N LEU A 375 1.65 11.87 -22.62
CA LEU A 375 1.25 13.26 -22.35
C LEU A 375 1.97 13.81 -21.12
N GLU A 376 2.10 12.99 -20.10
CA GLU A 376 2.70 13.31 -18.82
C GLU A 376 3.35 12.06 -18.26
N ALA A 377 4.52 12.19 -17.63
CA ALA A 377 5.21 11.10 -16.94
C ALA A 377 5.43 11.51 -15.48
N THR A 378 5.33 10.55 -14.58
CA THR A 378 5.57 10.74 -13.15
C THR A 378 7.06 10.59 -12.88
N PRO A 379 7.78 11.65 -12.51
CA PRO A 379 9.18 11.51 -12.15
C PRO A 379 9.32 10.84 -10.78
N PRO A 380 10.34 10.00 -10.56
CA PRO A 380 10.66 9.51 -9.23
C PRO A 380 10.99 10.67 -8.28
N GLU A 381 10.38 10.68 -7.11
CA GLU A 381 10.58 11.70 -6.09
C GLU A 381 11.16 11.12 -4.81
N SER A 382 12.08 11.87 -4.19
CA SER A 382 12.65 11.50 -2.89
C SER A 382 11.77 12.07 -1.78
N LEU A 383 11.30 11.20 -0.88
CA LEU A 383 10.53 11.61 0.30
C LEU A 383 11.47 12.17 1.39
N SER A 384 12.53 11.42 1.73
CA SER A 384 13.43 11.75 2.83
C SER A 384 14.74 10.95 2.74
N ARG A 385 15.63 11.20 3.70
CA ARG A 385 16.75 10.31 4.04
C ARG A 385 16.59 9.87 5.50
N ALA A 386 16.26 8.60 5.71
CA ALA A 386 15.99 8.08 7.04
C ALA A 386 17.26 7.70 7.82
N ILE A 387 18.26 7.18 7.11
CA ILE A 387 19.55 6.76 7.69
C ILE A 387 20.71 7.08 6.74
N SER A 388 21.93 7.08 7.26
CA SER A 388 23.14 7.26 6.46
C SER A 388 23.40 6.04 5.55
N PRO A 389 24.15 6.21 4.43
CA PRO A 389 24.58 5.08 3.60
C PRO A 389 25.39 4.04 4.38
N GLU A 390 26.18 4.50 5.35
CA GLU A 390 26.99 3.65 6.23
C GLU A 390 26.10 2.75 7.09
N THR A 391 25.09 3.31 7.74
CA THR A 391 24.09 2.58 8.53
C THR A 391 23.32 1.58 7.65
N ALA A 392 22.88 2.01 6.47
CA ALA A 392 22.19 1.15 5.52
C ALA A 392 23.03 -0.05 5.07
N ALA A 393 24.35 0.17 4.83
CA ALA A 393 25.26 -0.91 4.45
C ALA A 393 25.45 -1.94 5.57
N VAL A 394 25.59 -1.48 6.81
CA VAL A 394 25.69 -2.37 7.99
C VAL A 394 24.40 -3.15 8.18
N LEU A 395 23.25 -2.46 8.11
CA LEU A 395 21.94 -3.09 8.28
C LEU A 395 21.66 -4.11 7.16
N SER A 396 22.07 -3.84 5.93
CA SER A 396 21.98 -4.78 4.80
C SER A 396 22.75 -6.08 5.08
N GLN A 397 23.95 -6.00 5.66
CA GLN A 397 24.74 -7.17 6.07
C GLN A 397 24.04 -7.96 7.20
N MET A 398 23.47 -7.26 8.18
CA MET A 398 22.70 -7.90 9.25
C MET A 398 21.47 -8.62 8.68
N MET A 399 20.76 -8.01 7.74
CA MET A 399 19.59 -8.57 7.06
C MET A 399 19.97 -9.75 6.16
N GLU A 400 21.12 -9.72 5.47
CA GLU A 400 21.65 -10.87 4.72
C GLU A 400 21.83 -12.09 5.63
N ARG A 401 22.40 -11.89 6.80
CA ARG A 401 22.61 -12.99 7.76
C ARG A 401 21.30 -13.58 8.30
N VAL A 402 20.22 -12.80 8.38
CA VAL A 402 18.88 -13.34 8.69
C VAL A 402 18.46 -14.37 7.65
N VAL A 403 18.75 -14.12 6.36
CA VAL A 403 18.39 -15.03 5.26
C VAL A 403 19.38 -16.19 5.12
N THR A 404 20.67 -15.97 5.39
CA THR A 404 21.67 -17.03 5.20
C THR A 404 21.78 -18.01 6.37
N GLU A 405 21.60 -17.55 7.61
CA GLU A 405 21.81 -18.38 8.82
C GLU A 405 20.77 -18.14 9.93
N GLY A 406 19.79 -17.26 9.70
CA GLY A 406 18.82 -16.84 10.70
C GLY A 406 17.42 -17.38 10.49
N THR A 407 16.45 -16.54 10.87
CA THR A 407 15.01 -16.89 10.84
C THR A 407 14.40 -16.82 9.45
N GLY A 408 15.09 -16.21 8.47
CA GLY A 408 14.59 -15.94 7.12
C GLY A 408 15.11 -16.88 6.02
N THR A 409 15.69 -18.02 6.37
CA THR A 409 16.36 -18.93 5.40
C THR A 409 15.44 -19.42 4.28
N ALA A 410 14.13 -19.43 4.48
CA ALA A 410 13.17 -19.81 3.44
C ALA A 410 12.97 -18.74 2.32
N ALA A 411 13.53 -17.53 2.49
CA ALA A 411 13.56 -16.50 1.44
C ALA A 411 14.80 -16.60 0.52
N THR A 412 15.64 -17.62 0.68
CA THR A 412 16.85 -17.80 -0.14
C THR A 412 16.49 -18.04 -1.59
N VAL A 413 17.11 -17.27 -2.49
CA VAL A 413 17.03 -17.44 -3.96
C VAL A 413 18.39 -17.97 -4.46
N PRO A 414 18.44 -19.09 -5.20
CA PRO A 414 19.71 -19.65 -5.67
C PRO A 414 20.54 -18.67 -6.49
N GLY A 415 21.80 -18.46 -6.11
CA GLY A 415 22.72 -17.58 -6.82
C GLY A 415 22.53 -16.08 -6.57
N VAL A 416 21.59 -15.70 -5.72
CA VAL A 416 21.26 -14.29 -5.39
C VAL A 416 21.50 -14.03 -3.90
N ARG A 417 22.13 -12.91 -3.59
CA ARG A 417 22.25 -12.42 -2.22
C ARG A 417 20.98 -11.66 -1.86
N VAL A 418 20.22 -12.20 -0.90
CA VAL A 418 18.97 -11.64 -0.40
C VAL A 418 19.17 -11.12 1.02
N ALA A 419 18.72 -9.89 1.28
CA ALA A 419 18.64 -9.33 2.63
C ALA A 419 17.18 -9.33 3.09
N GLY A 420 16.92 -9.64 4.37
CA GLY A 420 15.54 -9.60 4.87
C GLY A 420 15.42 -9.70 6.39
N LYS A 421 14.21 -9.52 6.88
CA LYS A 421 13.85 -9.67 8.29
C LYS A 421 12.47 -10.32 8.40
N THR A 422 12.36 -11.32 9.25
CA THR A 422 11.09 -11.96 9.59
C THR A 422 10.40 -11.26 10.74
N GLY A 423 9.08 -11.28 10.75
CA GLY A 423 8.22 -10.85 11.84
C GLY A 423 7.16 -11.90 12.16
N THR A 424 6.74 -11.92 13.40
CA THR A 424 5.61 -12.72 13.89
C THR A 424 4.99 -11.90 15.01
N ALA A 425 3.96 -11.13 14.69
CA ALA A 425 3.24 -10.33 15.68
C ALA A 425 2.07 -11.14 16.26
N GLN A 426 1.79 -10.97 17.56
CA GLN A 426 0.73 -11.72 18.22
C GLN A 426 -0.65 -11.13 17.89
N ALA A 427 -1.61 -12.00 17.53
CA ALA A 427 -3.01 -11.65 17.25
C ALA A 427 -3.97 -12.11 18.37
N GLY A 428 -3.45 -12.64 19.49
CA GLY A 428 -4.22 -13.27 20.56
C GLY A 428 -4.54 -14.74 20.29
N GLU A 429 -4.92 -15.48 21.35
CA GLU A 429 -5.33 -16.88 21.31
C GLU A 429 -4.38 -17.85 20.55
N GLY A 430 -3.07 -17.52 20.47
CA GLY A 430 -2.07 -18.31 19.76
C GLY A 430 -2.00 -18.06 18.24
N ALA A 431 -2.81 -17.14 17.73
CA ALA A 431 -2.74 -16.69 16.35
C ALA A 431 -1.69 -15.58 16.16
N SER A 432 -1.17 -15.43 14.96
CA SER A 432 -0.14 -14.42 14.66
C SER A 432 -0.28 -13.84 13.26
N TYR A 433 0.28 -12.64 13.07
CA TYR A 433 0.52 -12.02 11.77
C TYR A 433 1.95 -12.35 11.34
N PRO A 434 2.13 -13.31 10.42
CA PRO A 434 3.45 -13.62 9.85
C PRO A 434 3.88 -12.50 8.88
N TRP A 435 5.11 -12.01 9.06
CA TRP A 435 5.71 -11.00 8.22
C TRP A 435 7.06 -11.39 7.66
N PHE A 436 7.37 -10.89 6.50
CA PHE A 436 8.72 -10.80 5.95
C PHE A 436 8.86 -9.49 5.20
N LEU A 437 9.99 -8.81 5.38
CA LEU A 437 10.44 -7.74 4.52
C LEU A 437 11.87 -8.02 4.06
N GLY A 438 12.22 -7.57 2.86
CA GLY A 438 13.56 -7.77 2.34
C GLY A 438 13.75 -7.20 0.95
N PHE A 439 14.95 -7.34 0.42
CA PHE A 439 15.31 -6.83 -0.90
C PHE A 439 16.40 -7.68 -1.55
N ALA A 440 16.52 -7.56 -2.86
CA ALA A 440 17.53 -8.25 -3.65
C ALA A 440 17.80 -7.55 -5.00
N PRO A 441 18.94 -7.85 -5.66
CA PRO A 441 20.18 -8.36 -5.07
C PRO A 441 20.81 -7.34 -4.11
N ILE A 442 21.58 -7.75 -3.11
CA ILE A 442 22.19 -6.79 -2.15
C ILE A 442 23.15 -5.82 -2.84
N ASP A 443 23.92 -6.31 -3.83
CA ASP A 443 24.97 -5.50 -4.49
C ASP A 443 24.41 -4.46 -5.45
N ASN A 444 23.22 -4.68 -6.03
CA ASN A 444 22.51 -3.77 -6.90
C ASN A 444 20.99 -4.01 -6.75
N PRO A 445 20.38 -3.49 -5.68
CA PRO A 445 18.99 -3.75 -5.38
C PRO A 445 18.05 -3.28 -6.49
N SER A 446 17.20 -4.21 -6.98
CA SER A 446 16.20 -3.93 -8.02
C SER A 446 14.77 -4.23 -7.55
N ILE A 447 14.61 -4.90 -6.41
CA ILE A 447 13.32 -5.18 -5.80
C ILE A 447 13.40 -5.17 -4.28
N ALA A 448 12.46 -4.49 -3.64
CA ALA A 448 12.19 -4.59 -2.21
C ALA A 448 10.78 -5.13 -2.01
N VAL A 449 10.59 -6.08 -1.09
CA VAL A 449 9.34 -6.81 -0.90
C VAL A 449 8.92 -6.78 0.56
N ALA A 450 7.62 -6.57 0.82
CA ALA A 450 6.99 -6.89 2.09
C ALA A 450 5.86 -7.90 1.87
N VAL A 451 5.82 -8.92 2.71
CA VAL A 451 4.75 -9.93 2.77
C VAL A 451 4.15 -9.90 4.15
N MET A 452 2.83 -9.78 4.23
CA MET A 452 2.05 -9.87 5.46
C MET A 452 0.93 -10.89 5.27
N LEU A 453 0.74 -11.74 6.26
CA LEU A 453 -0.36 -12.70 6.26
C LEU A 453 -1.25 -12.49 7.48
N GLU A 454 -2.55 -12.63 7.29
CA GLU A 454 -3.51 -12.60 8.39
C GLU A 454 -3.47 -13.91 9.20
N PRO A 455 -3.90 -13.85 10.47
CA PRO A 455 -3.94 -15.01 11.32
C PRO A 455 -4.89 -16.07 10.78
N GLN A 456 -4.40 -17.29 10.66
CA GLN A 456 -5.25 -18.44 10.34
C GLN A 456 -5.56 -19.28 11.60
N PRO A 457 -6.68 -20.00 11.63
CA PRO A 457 -6.98 -20.94 12.72
C PRO A 457 -5.80 -21.89 12.94
N ALA A 458 -5.39 -22.05 14.20
CA ALA A 458 -4.23 -22.86 14.56
C ALA A 458 -4.38 -24.30 14.05
N THR A 459 -3.55 -24.70 13.12
CA THR A 459 -3.50 -26.07 12.55
C THR A 459 -2.46 -26.96 13.26
N GLY A 460 -2.06 -26.59 14.50
CA GLY A 460 -1.15 -27.36 15.35
C GLY A 460 0.30 -26.88 15.35
N GLU A 461 0.77 -26.19 14.33
CA GLU A 461 2.07 -25.50 14.31
C GLU A 461 1.82 -24.01 14.05
N SER A 462 2.45 -23.14 14.87
CA SER A 462 2.27 -21.69 14.72
C SER A 462 2.85 -21.21 13.40
N ASP A 463 2.06 -20.47 12.63
CA ASP A 463 2.54 -19.78 11.44
C ASP A 463 3.48 -18.65 11.86
N THR A 464 4.73 -18.71 11.42
CA THR A 464 5.74 -17.69 11.66
C THR A 464 6.18 -17.05 10.35
N GLY A 465 6.65 -15.80 10.41
CA GLY A 465 7.14 -15.09 9.22
C GLY A 465 8.19 -15.90 8.45
N GLY A 466 9.12 -16.55 9.15
CA GLY A 466 10.14 -17.40 8.51
C GLY A 466 9.59 -18.64 7.82
N ARG A 467 8.45 -19.18 8.28
CA ARG A 467 7.85 -20.40 7.74
C ARG A 467 6.92 -20.14 6.56
N VAL A 468 6.14 -19.05 6.63
CA VAL A 468 5.05 -18.84 5.66
C VAL A 468 5.21 -17.56 4.82
N ALA A 469 5.74 -16.46 5.37
CA ALA A 469 5.93 -15.22 4.62
C ALA A 469 7.26 -15.18 3.85
N ALA A 470 8.34 -15.69 4.44
CA ALA A 470 9.65 -15.73 3.80
C ALA A 470 9.68 -16.53 2.47
N PRO A 471 9.07 -17.73 2.36
CA PRO A 471 9.04 -18.44 1.07
C PRO A 471 8.25 -17.69 0.00
N ILE A 472 7.16 -16.98 0.34
CA ILE A 472 6.40 -16.13 -0.59
C ILE A 472 7.32 -15.01 -1.11
N ALA A 473 8.00 -14.29 -0.22
CA ALA A 473 8.93 -13.24 -0.62
C ALA A 473 10.06 -13.78 -1.51
N GLY A 474 10.62 -14.94 -1.19
CA GLY A 474 11.63 -15.61 -2.01
C GLY A 474 11.14 -15.94 -3.42
N ALA A 475 9.89 -16.42 -3.55
CA ALA A 475 9.28 -16.71 -4.84
C ALA A 475 9.06 -15.44 -5.68
N VAL A 476 8.58 -14.35 -5.06
CA VAL A 476 8.39 -13.04 -5.72
C VAL A 476 9.72 -12.46 -6.20
N ILE A 477 10.75 -12.48 -5.36
CA ILE A 477 12.10 -12.02 -5.72
C ILE A 477 12.67 -12.86 -6.86
N ALA A 478 12.51 -14.19 -6.82
CA ALA A 478 13.00 -15.08 -7.87
C ALA A 478 12.33 -14.78 -9.22
N SER A 479 11.00 -14.64 -9.23
CA SER A 479 10.23 -14.28 -10.43
C SER A 479 10.69 -12.96 -11.05
N TRP A 480 10.91 -11.93 -10.23
CA TRP A 480 11.43 -10.64 -10.71
C TRP A 480 12.77 -10.76 -11.40
N LEU A 481 13.71 -11.47 -10.76
CA LEU A 481 15.08 -11.58 -11.28
C LEU A 481 15.20 -12.48 -12.50
N GLU A 482 14.30 -13.46 -12.65
CA GLU A 482 14.22 -14.30 -13.85
C GLU A 482 13.74 -13.50 -15.08
N ASN A 483 12.84 -12.54 -14.89
CA ASN A 483 12.24 -11.74 -15.96
C ASN A 483 13.05 -10.47 -16.28
N SER A 484 13.90 -10.00 -15.37
CA SER A 484 14.69 -8.76 -15.51
C SER A 484 16.13 -9.02 -16.02
N GLY A 485 16.51 -10.28 -16.30
CA GLY A 485 17.87 -10.74 -16.66
C GLY A 485 18.16 -10.84 -18.18
#